data_db53f1b4a2097bcd635ba48f17012b98
#
_entry.id   db53f1b4a2097bcd635ba48f17012b98
#
_cell.length_a   1.000
_cell.length_b   1.000
_cell.length_c   1.000
_cell.angle_alpha   90.00
_cell.angle_beta   90.00
_cell.angle_gamma   90.00
#
_symmetry.space_group_name_H-M   'P 1'
#
loop_
_entity.id
_entity.type
_entity.pdbx_description
1 polymer ?
#
loop_
_entity_poly.entity_id
_entity_poly.type
_entity_poly.pdbx_seq_one_letter_code
_entity_poly.pdbx_strand_id
1 'polypeptide(L)'
;MLYPFNEGRIIKLGGFPPDKQKQMLKTYFKFTFVREPFERILSAYKDKFVHTRPEDRKTLEFHGREILKNFRPDASKSALAEKLDDITFREFIEYLVTKGSNKSSRVMDWHWDNYANICGMCAMNYDFIGHFETFDQDLAEFKEAAGLSPEEAERFNAHANNKSDTTSSLLSYYSQIPIEWIGILGQLYRASFEMFSYDFPGPLKSLFE
;
A
#
# COMPACT_ATOMS: atom_id res chain seq x y z
N MET A 1 9.59 -3.07 -24.21
CA MET A 1 10.74 -2.14 -24.00
C MET A 1 10.67 -1.68 -22.57
N LEU A 2 11.40 -2.36 -21.69
CA LEU A 2 11.51 -1.99 -20.29
C LEU A 2 12.17 -0.62 -20.22
N TYR A 3 11.71 0.21 -19.29
CA TYR A 3 12.34 1.49 -19.00
C TYR A 3 13.83 1.27 -18.75
N PRO A 4 14.71 2.06 -19.33
CA PRO A 4 16.05 2.10 -18.84
C PRO A 4 15.96 2.56 -17.40
N PHE A 5 16.30 1.68 -16.44
CA PHE A 5 16.65 2.06 -15.10
C PHE A 5 17.90 2.93 -15.21
N ASN A 6 17.68 4.22 -15.38
CA ASN A 6 18.79 5.17 -15.38
C ASN A 6 19.19 5.27 -13.91
N GLU A 7 20.23 4.57 -13.52
CA GLU A 7 20.86 4.63 -12.20
C GLU A 7 19.90 4.37 -11.00
N GLY A 8 18.94 3.42 -11.15
CA GLY A 8 18.03 3.05 -10.06
C GLY A 8 16.90 4.06 -9.78
N ARG A 9 16.72 5.08 -10.61
CA ARG A 9 15.62 6.04 -10.43
C ARG A 9 14.41 5.69 -11.27
N ILE A 10 13.26 5.55 -10.61
CA ILE A 10 11.97 5.43 -11.28
C ILE A 10 11.59 6.80 -11.84
N ILE A 11 11.47 6.91 -13.16
CA ILE A 11 11.01 8.13 -13.82
C ILE A 11 9.49 8.11 -13.85
N LYS A 12 8.86 9.06 -13.16
CA LYS A 12 7.40 9.21 -13.15
C LYS A 12 6.89 9.63 -14.54
N LEU A 13 5.75 9.09 -14.97
CA LEU A 13 5.11 9.44 -16.24
C LEU A 13 4.97 10.95 -16.43
N GLY A 14 4.57 11.67 -15.37
CA GLY A 14 4.47 13.14 -15.39
C GLY A 14 5.77 13.91 -15.64
N GLY A 15 6.93 13.24 -15.59
CA GLY A 15 8.22 13.82 -15.96
C GLY A 15 8.49 13.92 -17.46
N PHE A 16 7.58 13.39 -18.29
CA PHE A 16 7.71 13.45 -19.76
C PHE A 16 6.81 14.51 -20.38
N PRO A 17 7.13 15.03 -21.58
CA PRO A 17 6.22 15.88 -22.34
C PRO A 17 4.87 15.22 -22.61
N PRO A 18 3.74 15.97 -22.68
CA PRO A 18 2.39 15.40 -22.81
C PRO A 18 2.21 14.42 -23.99
N ASP A 19 2.80 14.69 -25.13
CA ASP A 19 2.70 13.80 -26.30
C ASP A 19 3.45 12.48 -26.08
N LYS A 20 4.60 12.53 -25.37
CA LYS A 20 5.34 11.33 -24.96
C LYS A 20 4.55 10.52 -23.95
N GLN A 21 3.90 11.18 -22.96
CA GLN A 21 3.00 10.50 -22.01
C GLN A 21 1.87 9.75 -22.74
N LYS A 22 1.20 10.42 -23.70
CA LYS A 22 0.14 9.81 -24.51
C LYS A 22 0.66 8.61 -25.31
N GLN A 23 1.83 8.74 -25.93
CA GLN A 23 2.46 7.63 -26.66
C GLN A 23 2.72 6.46 -25.73
N MET A 24 3.33 6.71 -24.56
CA MET A 24 3.66 5.67 -23.58
C MET A 24 2.41 4.95 -23.07
N LEU A 25 1.35 5.69 -22.73
CA LEU A 25 0.06 5.09 -22.32
C LEU A 25 -0.58 4.20 -23.38
N LYS A 26 -0.32 4.47 -24.66
CA LYS A 26 -0.84 3.66 -25.77
C LYS A 26 0.01 2.43 -26.09
N THR A 27 1.34 2.53 -25.92
CA THR A 27 2.26 1.55 -26.51
C THR A 27 3.02 0.72 -25.49
N TYR A 28 3.09 1.16 -24.22
CA TYR A 28 3.80 0.43 -23.17
C TYR A 28 2.90 -0.59 -22.52
N PHE A 29 3.50 -1.72 -22.16
CA PHE A 29 2.85 -2.73 -21.34
C PHE A 29 2.67 -2.17 -19.92
N LYS A 30 1.44 -2.09 -19.45
CA LYS A 30 1.05 -1.50 -18.18
C LYS A 30 0.68 -2.61 -17.21
N PHE A 31 1.38 -2.68 -16.12
CA PHE A 31 1.12 -3.69 -15.11
C PHE A 31 1.15 -3.11 -13.70
N THR A 32 0.51 -3.80 -12.79
CA THR A 32 0.60 -3.55 -11.35
C THR A 32 0.47 -4.86 -10.60
N PHE A 33 1.01 -4.89 -9.39
CA PHE A 33 0.72 -5.93 -8.40
C PHE A 33 -0.08 -5.31 -7.26
N VAL A 34 -1.18 -5.96 -6.91
CA VAL A 34 -2.07 -5.52 -5.84
C VAL A 34 -2.02 -6.50 -4.67
N ARG A 35 -2.48 -6.06 -3.53
CA ARG A 35 -2.52 -6.85 -2.30
C ARG A 35 -3.86 -6.68 -1.65
N GLU A 36 -4.30 -7.72 -0.91
CA GLU A 36 -5.51 -7.68 -0.11
C GLU A 36 -5.49 -6.45 0.82
N PRO A 37 -6.59 -5.69 0.91
CA PRO A 37 -6.57 -4.39 1.59
C PRO A 37 -6.12 -4.43 3.05
N PHE A 38 -6.55 -5.40 3.85
CA PHE A 38 -6.15 -5.50 5.26
C PHE A 38 -4.69 -5.90 5.42
N GLU A 39 -4.20 -6.79 4.59
CA GLU A 39 -2.77 -7.13 4.55
C GLU A 39 -1.92 -5.93 4.12
N ARG A 40 -2.40 -5.16 3.15
CA ARG A 40 -1.70 -3.96 2.69
C ARG A 40 -1.61 -2.89 3.79
N ILE A 41 -2.70 -2.64 4.54
CA ILE A 41 -2.74 -1.72 5.67
C ILE A 41 -1.73 -2.14 6.75
N LEU A 42 -1.74 -3.43 7.12
CA LEU A 42 -0.80 -3.96 8.10
C LEU A 42 0.66 -3.86 7.62
N SER A 43 0.90 -4.16 6.34
CA SER A 43 2.23 -4.04 5.73
C SER A 43 2.72 -2.59 5.78
N ALA A 44 1.87 -1.62 5.45
CA ALA A 44 2.20 -0.20 5.51
C ALA A 44 2.50 0.26 6.94
N TYR A 45 1.71 -0.19 7.92
CA TYR A 45 1.97 0.08 9.33
C TYR A 45 3.33 -0.46 9.76
N LYS A 46 3.63 -1.72 9.48
CA LYS A 46 4.91 -2.34 9.85
C LYS A 46 6.09 -1.61 9.20
N ASP A 47 5.98 -1.26 7.93
CA ASP A 47 7.05 -0.60 7.18
C ASP A 47 7.29 0.84 7.67
N LYS A 48 6.25 1.59 8.04
CA LYS A 48 6.36 3.02 8.35
C LYS A 48 6.43 3.35 9.84
N PHE A 49 5.93 2.48 10.72
CA PHE A 49 5.84 2.74 12.15
C PHE A 49 6.59 1.72 13.03
N VAL A 50 6.88 0.51 12.51
CA VAL A 50 7.60 -0.52 13.28
C VAL A 50 9.05 -0.66 12.78
N HIS A 51 9.24 -0.81 11.46
CA HIS A 51 10.57 -1.03 10.84
C HIS A 51 11.04 0.22 10.11
N THR A 52 10.97 1.36 10.78
CA THR A 52 11.24 2.66 10.17
C THR A 52 12.66 2.77 9.64
N ARG A 53 12.79 2.95 8.34
CA ARG A 53 14.05 3.25 7.69
C ARG A 53 14.31 4.77 7.70
N PRO A 54 15.58 5.22 7.60
CA PRO A 54 15.91 6.65 7.57
C PRO A 54 15.13 7.44 6.52
N GLU A 55 14.88 6.86 5.34
CA GLU A 55 14.11 7.47 4.26
C GLU A 55 12.61 7.63 4.56
N ASP A 56 12.06 6.81 5.45
CA ASP A 56 10.65 6.83 5.85
C ASP A 56 10.35 7.81 6.98
N ARG A 57 11.40 8.41 7.57
CA ARG A 57 11.28 9.30 8.73
C ARG A 57 10.30 10.45 8.52
N LYS A 58 10.18 10.99 7.30
CA LYS A 58 9.24 12.07 7.00
C LYS A 58 7.78 11.62 7.13
N THR A 59 7.47 10.40 6.68
CA THR A 59 6.13 9.81 6.81
C THR A 59 5.80 9.57 8.28
N LEU A 60 6.74 8.98 9.03
CA LEU A 60 6.62 8.78 10.47
C LEU A 60 6.43 10.11 11.22
N GLU A 61 7.24 11.11 10.94
CA GLU A 61 7.13 12.42 11.60
C GLU A 61 5.80 13.11 11.30
N PHE A 62 5.33 13.08 10.06
CA PHE A 62 4.09 13.73 9.68
C PHE A 62 2.87 13.02 10.27
N HIS A 63 2.67 11.75 9.92
CA HIS A 63 1.49 10.99 10.35
C HIS A 63 1.58 10.57 11.81
N GLY A 64 2.76 10.21 12.29
CA GLY A 64 2.96 9.83 13.68
C GLY A 64 2.64 10.96 14.66
N ARG A 65 3.08 12.20 14.36
CA ARG A 65 2.72 13.37 15.19
C ARG A 65 1.21 13.64 15.20
N GLU A 66 0.54 13.48 14.06
CA GLU A 66 -0.92 13.64 13.99
C GLU A 66 -1.65 12.55 14.79
N ILE A 67 -1.18 11.30 14.74
CA ILE A 67 -1.72 10.20 15.52
C ILE A 67 -1.56 10.50 17.02
N LEU A 68 -0.34 10.77 17.48
CA LEU A 68 -0.06 11.03 18.89
C LEU A 68 -0.83 12.25 19.43
N LYS A 69 -0.92 13.33 18.65
CA LYS A 69 -1.68 14.53 19.01
C LYS A 69 -3.17 14.26 19.19
N ASN A 70 -3.75 13.37 18.37
CA ASN A 70 -5.18 13.07 18.43
C ASN A 70 -5.52 12.06 19.54
N PHE A 71 -4.65 11.10 19.80
CA PHE A 71 -4.94 9.97 20.70
C PHE A 71 -4.16 9.99 22.02
N ARG A 72 -3.15 10.88 22.14
CA ARG A 72 -2.38 11.09 23.37
C ARG A 72 -2.27 12.59 23.70
N PRO A 73 -3.42 13.31 23.91
CA PRO A 73 -3.43 14.77 24.04
C PRO A 73 -2.62 15.30 25.25
N ASP A 74 -2.46 14.48 26.29
CA ASP A 74 -1.74 14.86 27.51
C ASP A 74 -0.21 14.69 27.40
N ALA A 75 0.28 14.10 26.30
CA ALA A 75 1.70 13.95 26.09
C ALA A 75 2.34 15.32 25.76
N SER A 76 3.43 15.66 26.45
CA SER A 76 4.19 16.89 26.17
C SER A 76 4.76 16.87 24.75
N LYS A 77 5.00 18.04 24.15
CA LYS A 77 5.59 18.13 22.80
C LYS A 77 6.94 17.41 22.67
N SER A 78 7.74 17.43 23.73
CA SER A 78 9.01 16.68 23.80
C SER A 78 8.77 15.17 23.87
N ALA A 79 7.84 14.71 24.72
CA ALA A 79 7.47 13.30 24.82
C ALA A 79 6.84 12.77 23.51
N LEU A 80 6.10 13.60 22.77
CA LEU A 80 5.56 13.25 21.46
C LEU A 80 6.67 13.04 20.41
N ALA A 81 7.76 13.82 20.48
CA ALA A 81 8.89 13.67 19.57
C ALA A 81 9.71 12.40 19.83
N GLU A 82 9.82 12.00 21.10
CA GLU A 82 10.56 10.81 21.55
C GLU A 82 9.79 9.50 21.37
N LYS A 83 8.45 9.57 21.20
CA LYS A 83 7.55 8.41 21.16
C LYS A 83 6.98 8.10 19.76
N LEU A 84 7.54 8.67 18.71
CA LEU A 84 7.10 8.37 17.35
C LEU A 84 7.22 6.88 17.02
N ASP A 85 8.18 6.17 17.63
CA ASP A 85 8.46 4.76 17.37
C ASP A 85 7.56 3.80 18.17
N ASP A 86 6.64 4.31 19.05
CA ASP A 86 5.76 3.48 19.86
C ASP A 86 4.28 3.57 19.46
N ILE A 87 4.00 4.09 18.27
CA ILE A 87 2.64 4.15 17.72
C ILE A 87 2.09 2.74 17.54
N THR A 88 0.98 2.45 18.20
CA THR A 88 0.32 1.15 18.11
C THR A 88 -0.48 0.99 16.83
N PHE A 89 -0.67 -0.26 16.39
CA PHE A 89 -1.54 -0.55 15.26
C PHE A 89 -2.97 -0.05 15.49
N ARG A 90 -3.48 -0.16 16.71
CA ARG A 90 -4.80 0.36 17.09
C ARG A 90 -4.91 1.87 16.86
N GLU A 91 -3.94 2.66 17.31
CA GLU A 91 -3.93 4.12 17.09
C GLU A 91 -3.85 4.48 15.60
N PHE A 92 -3.07 3.73 14.83
CA PHE A 92 -3.02 3.89 13.37
C PHE A 92 -4.37 3.60 12.71
N ILE A 93 -5.04 2.50 13.08
CA ILE A 93 -6.38 2.18 12.56
C ILE A 93 -7.40 3.23 12.99
N GLU A 94 -7.38 3.67 14.25
CA GLU A 94 -8.26 4.73 14.74
C GLU A 94 -8.07 6.03 13.94
N TYR A 95 -6.85 6.38 13.62
CA TYR A 95 -6.52 7.51 12.75
C TYR A 95 -7.13 7.35 11.36
N LEU A 96 -7.05 6.18 10.74
CA LEU A 96 -7.65 5.92 9.43
C LEU A 96 -9.17 6.02 9.47
N VAL A 97 -9.84 5.39 10.43
CA VAL A 97 -11.31 5.35 10.48
C VAL A 97 -11.92 6.69 10.89
N THR A 98 -11.25 7.47 11.73
CA THR A 98 -11.77 8.77 12.18
C THR A 98 -11.47 9.91 11.22
N LYS A 99 -10.38 9.86 10.48
CA LYS A 99 -9.91 10.94 9.63
C LYS A 99 -9.93 10.59 8.14
N GLY A 100 -9.86 9.31 7.78
CA GLY A 100 -9.73 8.85 6.40
C GLY A 100 -10.95 9.16 5.52
N SER A 101 -12.13 9.25 6.10
CA SER A 101 -13.36 9.62 5.40
C SER A 101 -13.41 11.11 4.99
N ASN A 102 -12.58 11.95 5.59
CA ASN A 102 -12.51 13.38 5.26
C ASN A 102 -11.60 13.60 4.04
N LYS A 103 -12.20 13.82 2.88
CA LYS A 103 -11.47 14.08 1.60
C LYS A 103 -10.51 15.27 1.64
N SER A 104 -10.71 16.21 2.57
CA SER A 104 -9.82 17.36 2.76
C SER A 104 -8.63 17.06 3.66
N SER A 105 -8.61 15.91 4.32
CA SER A 105 -7.52 15.50 5.20
C SER A 105 -6.39 14.86 4.40
N ARG A 106 -5.15 15.12 4.81
CA ARG A 106 -3.95 14.43 4.28
C ARG A 106 -3.67 13.11 5.00
N VAL A 107 -4.70 12.45 5.52
CA VAL A 107 -4.58 11.19 6.26
C VAL A 107 -4.16 10.05 5.36
N MET A 108 -4.73 10.03 4.13
CA MET A 108 -4.44 8.96 3.18
C MET A 108 -3.11 9.25 2.47
N ASP A 109 -2.07 8.58 2.94
CA ASP A 109 -0.76 8.54 2.31
C ASP A 109 -0.75 7.46 1.22
N TRP A 110 0.07 7.62 0.20
CA TRP A 110 0.15 6.68 -0.93
C TRP A 110 0.53 5.23 -0.54
N HIS A 111 1.11 5.01 0.65
CA HIS A 111 1.39 3.67 1.15
C HIS A 111 0.13 2.92 1.58
N TRP A 112 -0.92 3.64 2.02
CA TRP A 112 -2.18 3.05 2.46
C TRP A 112 -3.44 3.64 1.82
N ASP A 113 -3.32 4.56 0.88
CA ASP A 113 -4.49 5.06 0.12
C ASP A 113 -5.02 4.00 -0.86
N ASN A 114 -6.25 4.16 -1.31
CA ASN A 114 -6.87 3.26 -2.29
C ASN A 114 -6.08 3.19 -3.60
N TYR A 115 -6.00 2.00 -4.18
CA TYR A 115 -5.40 1.80 -5.51
C TYR A 115 -6.08 2.67 -6.60
N ALA A 116 -7.39 2.90 -6.49
CA ALA A 116 -8.11 3.82 -7.39
C ALA A 116 -7.47 5.20 -7.44
N ASN A 117 -6.99 5.71 -6.27
CA ASN A 117 -6.39 7.03 -6.17
C ASN A 117 -4.92 7.04 -6.62
N ILE A 118 -4.14 6.03 -6.21
CA ILE A 118 -2.68 6.03 -6.41
C ILE A 118 -2.24 5.47 -7.75
N CYS A 119 -3.00 4.52 -8.32
CA CYS A 119 -2.65 3.83 -9.56
C CYS A 119 -3.44 4.32 -10.77
N GLY A 120 -4.36 5.26 -10.60
CA GLY A 120 -5.18 5.77 -11.69
C GLY A 120 -6.01 4.67 -12.37
N MET A 121 -6.48 3.67 -11.61
CA MET A 121 -7.16 2.48 -12.14
C MET A 121 -8.37 2.78 -13.02
N CYS A 122 -9.06 3.89 -12.74
CA CYS A 122 -10.18 4.34 -13.57
C CYS A 122 -9.75 5.09 -14.85
N ALA A 123 -8.49 5.48 -14.95
CA ALA A 123 -7.96 6.27 -16.06
C ALA A 123 -7.02 5.49 -16.99
N MET A 124 -6.51 4.34 -16.53
CA MET A 124 -5.59 3.50 -17.30
C MET A 124 -6.15 2.10 -17.48
N ASN A 125 -6.00 1.58 -18.69
CA ASN A 125 -6.20 0.15 -18.93
C ASN A 125 -4.89 -0.57 -18.64
N TYR A 126 -4.87 -1.40 -17.61
CA TYR A 126 -3.74 -2.26 -17.29
C TYR A 126 -3.77 -3.50 -18.18
N ASP A 127 -2.63 -3.88 -18.70
CA ASP A 127 -2.45 -5.08 -19.53
C ASP A 127 -2.25 -6.32 -18.65
N PHE A 128 -1.79 -6.12 -17.39
CA PHE A 128 -1.66 -7.18 -16.39
C PHE A 128 -1.88 -6.64 -14.97
N ILE A 129 -2.60 -7.39 -14.14
CA ILE A 129 -2.78 -7.14 -12.70
C ILE A 129 -2.48 -8.43 -11.97
N GLY A 130 -1.37 -8.47 -11.24
CA GLY A 130 -0.99 -9.60 -10.40
C GLY A 130 -1.35 -9.36 -8.92
N HIS A 131 -1.44 -10.43 -8.16
CA HIS A 131 -1.78 -10.43 -6.74
C HIS A 131 -0.57 -10.86 -5.89
N PHE A 132 -0.34 -10.19 -4.78
CA PHE A 132 0.74 -10.58 -3.87
C PHE A 132 0.50 -11.93 -3.19
N GLU A 133 -0.76 -12.33 -3.05
CA GLU A 133 -1.18 -13.60 -2.48
C GLU A 133 -0.73 -14.79 -3.33
N THR A 134 -0.71 -14.62 -4.66
CA THR A 134 -0.28 -15.60 -5.66
C THR A 134 0.99 -15.16 -6.40
N PHE A 135 1.83 -14.36 -5.73
CA PHE A 135 2.92 -13.60 -6.35
C PHE A 135 3.84 -14.44 -7.27
N ASP A 136 4.23 -15.65 -6.85
CA ASP A 136 5.18 -16.46 -7.64
C ASP A 136 4.54 -16.94 -8.95
N GLN A 137 3.25 -17.31 -8.92
CA GLN A 137 2.48 -17.67 -10.10
C GLN A 137 2.27 -16.45 -10.98
N ASP A 138 1.74 -15.37 -10.41
CA ASP A 138 1.41 -14.15 -11.16
C ASP A 138 2.67 -13.48 -11.75
N LEU A 139 3.81 -13.59 -11.07
CA LEU A 139 5.09 -13.12 -11.60
C LEU A 139 5.54 -13.93 -12.83
N ALA A 140 5.31 -15.24 -12.83
CA ALA A 140 5.62 -16.08 -14.00
C ALA A 140 4.73 -15.70 -15.20
N GLU A 141 3.41 -15.57 -14.96
CA GLU A 141 2.43 -15.15 -15.97
C GLU A 141 2.73 -13.73 -16.51
N PHE A 142 3.10 -12.80 -15.61
CA PHE A 142 3.51 -11.44 -15.99
C PHE A 142 4.72 -11.44 -16.93
N LYS A 143 5.75 -12.23 -16.64
CA LYS A 143 6.96 -12.31 -17.46
C LYS A 143 6.66 -12.77 -18.87
N GLU A 144 5.79 -13.77 -19.01
CA GLU A 144 5.33 -14.28 -20.29
C GLU A 144 4.48 -13.23 -21.03
N ALA A 145 3.46 -12.66 -20.36
CA ALA A 145 2.58 -11.67 -20.95
C ALA A 145 3.31 -10.40 -21.41
N ALA A 146 4.31 -9.97 -20.65
CA ALA A 146 5.15 -8.80 -20.97
C ALA A 146 6.23 -9.11 -22.02
N GLY A 147 6.42 -10.36 -22.43
CA GLY A 147 7.42 -10.79 -23.40
C GLY A 147 8.84 -10.51 -22.96
N LEU A 148 9.16 -10.69 -21.65
CA LEU A 148 10.47 -10.40 -21.11
C LEU A 148 11.51 -11.42 -21.57
N SER A 149 12.69 -10.93 -21.94
CA SER A 149 13.87 -11.80 -22.13
C SER A 149 14.27 -12.47 -20.82
N PRO A 150 15.02 -13.60 -20.86
CA PRO A 150 15.51 -14.26 -19.63
C PRO A 150 16.30 -13.33 -18.71
N GLU A 151 17.11 -12.43 -19.27
CA GLU A 151 17.91 -11.44 -18.51
C GLU A 151 17.00 -10.42 -17.81
N GLU A 152 15.97 -9.92 -18.51
CA GLU A 152 15.00 -8.99 -17.93
C GLU A 152 14.16 -9.67 -16.85
N ALA A 153 13.73 -10.91 -17.06
CA ALA A 153 12.98 -11.70 -16.11
C ALA A 153 13.76 -11.93 -14.80
N GLU A 154 15.08 -12.15 -14.88
CA GLU A 154 15.92 -12.36 -13.70
C GLU A 154 16.00 -11.12 -12.80
N ARG A 155 15.97 -9.92 -13.37
CA ARG A 155 15.94 -8.66 -12.60
C ARG A 155 14.70 -8.55 -11.71
N PHE A 156 13.56 -9.08 -12.15
CA PHE A 156 12.35 -9.13 -11.33
C PHE A 156 12.45 -10.15 -10.19
N ASN A 157 13.17 -11.26 -10.38
CA ASN A 157 13.40 -12.25 -9.33
C ASN A 157 14.18 -11.68 -8.14
N ALA A 158 15.16 -10.83 -8.38
CA ALA A 158 15.96 -10.22 -7.32
C ALA A 158 15.13 -9.38 -6.34
N HIS A 159 14.01 -8.82 -6.79
CA HIS A 159 13.07 -8.04 -5.95
C HIS A 159 12.00 -8.91 -5.27
N ALA A 160 11.75 -10.12 -5.77
CA ALA A 160 10.72 -11.03 -5.24
C ALA A 160 11.05 -11.58 -3.83
N ASN A 161 12.32 -11.60 -3.45
CA ASN A 161 12.80 -12.20 -2.19
C ASN A 161 12.48 -11.37 -0.93
N ASN A 162 11.93 -10.17 -1.07
CA ASN A 162 11.58 -9.28 0.05
C ASN A 162 10.09 -9.33 0.42
N LYS A 163 9.48 -10.52 0.42
CA LYS A 163 8.09 -10.69 0.86
C LYS A 163 8.00 -10.40 2.36
N SER A 164 7.26 -9.36 2.76
CA SER A 164 6.88 -9.21 4.16
C SER A 164 5.79 -10.23 4.49
N ASP A 165 6.07 -11.19 5.36
CA ASP A 165 5.06 -12.08 5.90
C ASP A 165 4.15 -11.33 6.87
N THR A 166 3.05 -10.77 6.35
CA THR A 166 2.00 -10.16 7.15
C THR A 166 0.87 -11.14 7.44
N THR A 167 0.70 -12.17 6.60
CA THR A 167 -0.41 -13.13 6.70
C THR A 167 -0.40 -13.86 8.04
N SER A 168 0.75 -14.36 8.49
CA SER A 168 0.89 -15.08 9.77
C SER A 168 0.56 -14.22 10.99
N SER A 169 0.71 -12.90 10.90
CA SER A 169 0.47 -11.96 12.01
C SER A 169 -0.82 -11.15 11.88
N LEU A 170 -1.53 -11.27 10.75
CA LEU A 170 -2.71 -10.47 10.44
C LEU A 170 -3.78 -10.55 11.54
N LEU A 171 -4.21 -11.75 11.88
CA LEU A 171 -5.24 -11.97 12.90
C LEU A 171 -4.82 -11.43 14.27
N SER A 172 -3.54 -11.58 14.67
CA SER A 172 -3.07 -11.08 15.96
C SER A 172 -3.10 -9.56 16.07
N TYR A 173 -2.88 -8.84 14.96
CA TYR A 173 -3.00 -7.39 14.91
C TYR A 173 -4.46 -6.94 14.88
N TYR A 174 -5.28 -7.55 14.03
CA TYR A 174 -6.68 -7.14 13.86
C TYR A 174 -7.60 -7.60 15.00
N SER A 175 -7.26 -8.63 15.78
CA SER A 175 -8.01 -9.04 16.97
C SER A 175 -8.03 -7.97 18.07
N GLN A 176 -7.12 -6.99 18.02
CA GLN A 176 -7.07 -5.85 18.93
C GLN A 176 -7.94 -4.67 18.48
N ILE A 177 -8.53 -4.76 17.28
CA ILE A 177 -9.30 -3.69 16.66
C ILE A 177 -10.78 -3.93 16.86
N PRO A 178 -11.58 -2.91 17.28
CA PRO A 178 -13.02 -3.03 17.33
C PRO A 178 -13.62 -3.47 15.99
N ILE A 179 -14.56 -4.40 16.01
CA ILE A 179 -15.14 -4.98 14.81
C ILE A 179 -15.79 -3.90 13.91
N GLU A 180 -16.37 -2.88 14.55
CA GLU A 180 -16.99 -1.74 13.88
C GLU A 180 -15.96 -0.96 13.04
N TRP A 181 -14.71 -0.85 13.53
CA TRP A 181 -13.64 -0.17 12.79
C TRP A 181 -13.17 -0.99 11.57
N ILE A 182 -13.17 -2.31 11.69
CA ILE A 182 -12.91 -3.20 10.54
C ILE A 182 -14.00 -3.00 9.48
N GLY A 183 -15.27 -2.86 9.90
CA GLY A 183 -16.38 -2.52 9.01
C GLY A 183 -16.17 -1.17 8.29
N ILE A 184 -15.73 -0.13 9.03
CA ILE A 184 -15.43 1.19 8.45
C ILE A 184 -14.25 1.11 7.46
N LEU A 185 -13.20 0.37 7.79
CA LEU A 185 -12.09 0.12 6.84
C LEU A 185 -12.59 -0.57 5.57
N GLY A 186 -13.45 -1.58 5.67
CA GLY A 186 -14.08 -2.22 4.53
C GLY A 186 -14.78 -1.23 3.61
N GLN A 187 -15.47 -0.24 4.19
CA GLN A 187 -16.11 0.84 3.45
C GLN A 187 -15.09 1.79 2.81
N LEU A 188 -14.06 2.20 3.56
CA LEU A 188 -13.00 3.08 3.05
C LEU A 188 -12.24 2.46 1.86
N TYR A 189 -12.01 1.14 1.91
CA TYR A 189 -11.27 0.40 0.89
C TYR A 189 -12.16 -0.37 -0.08
N ARG A 190 -13.47 -0.14 -0.06
CA ARG A 190 -14.46 -0.83 -0.89
C ARG A 190 -14.08 -0.92 -2.36
N ALA A 191 -13.59 0.18 -2.93
CA ALA A 191 -13.14 0.20 -4.31
C ALA A 191 -12.00 -0.80 -4.58
N SER A 192 -11.06 -0.97 -3.64
CA SER A 192 -9.98 -1.95 -3.78
C SER A 192 -10.48 -3.40 -3.66
N PHE A 193 -11.44 -3.67 -2.76
CA PHE A 193 -12.07 -4.99 -2.68
C PHE A 193 -12.79 -5.35 -3.99
N GLU A 194 -13.64 -4.45 -4.49
CA GLU A 194 -14.45 -4.68 -5.70
C GLU A 194 -13.62 -4.79 -6.98
N MET A 195 -12.64 -3.88 -7.17
CA MET A 195 -11.83 -3.87 -8.40
C MET A 195 -10.93 -5.09 -8.57
N PHE A 196 -10.48 -5.68 -7.48
CA PHE A 196 -9.52 -6.80 -7.52
C PHE A 196 -10.12 -8.12 -7.03
N SER A 197 -11.44 -8.19 -6.93
CA SER A 197 -12.18 -9.40 -6.55
C SER A 197 -11.76 -9.99 -5.19
N TYR A 198 -11.41 -9.12 -4.24
CA TYR A 198 -11.18 -9.54 -2.88
C TYR A 198 -12.51 -9.61 -2.12
N ASP A 199 -12.69 -10.66 -1.33
CA ASP A 199 -13.86 -10.80 -0.47
C ASP A 199 -13.71 -9.95 0.79
N PHE A 200 -14.82 -9.38 1.29
CA PHE A 200 -14.89 -8.76 2.61
C PHE A 200 -15.67 -9.68 3.57
N PRO A 201 -15.22 -9.94 4.78
CA PRO A 201 -13.99 -9.44 5.42
C PRO A 201 -12.72 -10.25 5.10
N GLY A 202 -12.74 -11.11 4.09
CA GLY A 202 -11.59 -11.84 3.58
C GLY A 202 -10.85 -12.63 4.65
N PRO A 203 -9.55 -12.38 4.86
CA PRO A 203 -8.73 -13.11 5.82
C PRO A 203 -9.12 -12.83 7.29
N LEU A 204 -9.99 -11.85 7.56
CA LEU A 204 -10.48 -11.52 8.91
C LEU A 204 -11.80 -12.17 9.25
N LYS A 205 -12.33 -13.08 8.43
CA LYS A 205 -13.66 -13.70 8.60
C LYS A 205 -13.87 -14.28 10.00
N SER A 206 -12.86 -14.95 10.56
CA SER A 206 -12.93 -15.55 11.89
C SER A 206 -13.10 -14.55 13.05
N LEU A 207 -12.88 -13.26 12.81
CA LEU A 207 -13.15 -12.22 13.83
C LEU A 207 -14.64 -11.80 13.87
N PHE A 208 -15.42 -12.22 12.88
CA PHE A 208 -16.86 -11.89 12.77
C PHE A 208 -17.76 -13.07 13.20
N GLU A 209 -17.18 -14.22 13.50
CA GLU A 209 -17.85 -15.42 14.02
C GLU A 209 -17.85 -15.43 15.55
#